data_92249cabdc77b996a9d95486f3a3e823
#
_entry.id   92249cabdc77b996a9d95486f3a3e823
#
_cell.length_a   1.000
_cell.length_b   1.000
_cell.length_c   1.000
_cell.angle_alpha   90.00
_cell.angle_beta   90.00
_cell.angle_gamma   90.00
#
_symmetry.space_group_name_H-M   'P 1'
#
loop_
_entity.id
_entity.type
_entity.pdbx_description
1 polymer ?
#
loop_
_entity_poly.entity_id
_entity_poly.type
_entity_poly.pdbx_seq_one_letter_code
_entity_poly.pdbx_strand_id
1 'polypeptide(L)' 'MEKIKTEDLVMEIATAINDLFVAEATREGKEILISFKNGQKFFVSVREDQE' A
#
# COMPACT_ATOMS: atom_id res chain seq x y z
N MET A 1 17.20 -10.21 14.57
CA MET A 1 16.28 -10.08 13.45
C MET A 1 16.01 -8.61 13.18
N GLU A 2 16.14 -8.19 11.97
CA GLU A 2 15.91 -6.80 11.61
C GLU A 2 14.42 -6.48 11.56
N LYS A 3 14.10 -5.29 12.04
CA LYS A 3 12.73 -4.82 11.93
C LYS A 3 12.45 -4.31 10.53
N ILE A 4 11.27 -4.60 10.04
CA ILE A 4 10.79 -4.05 8.79
C ILE A 4 10.20 -2.67 9.08
N LYS A 5 10.63 -1.66 8.34
CA LYS A 5 10.07 -0.32 8.48
C LYS A 5 8.72 -0.24 7.81
N THR A 6 7.79 0.46 8.44
CA THR A 6 6.45 0.60 7.89
C THR A 6 6.48 1.19 6.48
N GLU A 7 7.33 2.19 6.24
CA GLU A 7 7.42 2.81 4.91
C GLU A 7 7.91 1.83 3.85
N ASP A 8 8.84 0.94 4.22
CA ASP A 8 9.33 -0.06 3.27
C ASP A 8 8.25 -1.07 2.92
N LEU A 9 7.46 -1.47 3.92
CA LEU A 9 6.34 -2.39 3.69
C LEU A 9 5.28 -1.73 2.82
N VAL A 10 4.97 -0.46 3.07
CA VAL A 10 4.00 0.27 2.25
C VAL A 10 4.45 0.30 0.79
N MET A 11 5.74 0.54 0.56
CA MET A 11 6.29 0.56 -0.79
C MET A 11 6.15 -0.80 -1.48
N GLU A 12 6.44 -1.87 -0.76
CA GLU A 12 6.32 -3.23 -1.32
C GLU A 12 4.88 -3.58 -1.64
N ILE A 13 3.94 -3.21 -0.76
CA ILE A 13 2.53 -3.46 -1.00
C ILE A 13 2.06 -2.70 -2.23
N ALA A 14 2.42 -1.42 -2.34
CA ALA A 14 2.02 -0.62 -3.49
C ALA A 14 2.59 -1.20 -4.79
N THR A 15 3.83 -1.65 -4.77
CA THR A 15 4.47 -2.27 -5.93
C THR A 15 3.72 -3.56 -6.33
N ALA A 16 3.38 -4.39 -5.34
CA ALA A 16 2.66 -5.62 -5.60
C ALA A 16 1.28 -5.35 -6.21
N ILE A 17 0.58 -4.35 -5.72
CA ILE A 17 -0.73 -3.99 -6.25
C ILE A 17 -0.60 -3.53 -7.71
N ASN A 18 0.41 -2.72 -8.01
CA ASN A 18 0.62 -2.26 -9.39
C ASN A 18 0.97 -3.41 -10.32
N ASP A 19 1.63 -4.45 -9.81
CA ASP A 19 2.04 -5.59 -10.61
C ASP A 19 0.93 -6.63 -10.79
N LEU A 20 0.10 -6.84 -9.76
CA LEU A 20 -0.84 -7.96 -9.71
C LEU A 20 -2.28 -7.58 -10.08
N PHE A 21 -2.64 -6.32 -9.96
CA PHE A 21 -4.03 -5.89 -10.17
C PHE A 21 -4.11 -4.86 -11.29
N VAL A 22 -5.28 -4.81 -11.91
CA VAL A 22 -5.57 -3.77 -12.91
C VAL A 22 -5.99 -2.51 -12.16
N ALA A 23 -5.02 -1.88 -11.50
CA ALA A 23 -5.23 -0.73 -10.63
C ALA A 23 -3.93 0.05 -10.50
N GLU A 24 -4.04 1.29 -10.04
CA GLU A 24 -2.88 2.10 -9.71
C GLU A 24 -2.81 2.28 -8.20
N ALA A 25 -1.65 2.07 -7.62
CA ALA A 25 -1.41 2.29 -6.20
C ALA A 25 -0.43 3.43 -6.03
N THR A 26 -0.80 4.42 -5.22
CA THR A 26 0.02 5.58 -4.91
C THR A 26 0.24 5.64 -3.42
N ARG A 27 1.49 5.84 -3.01
CA ARG A 27 1.81 5.97 -1.60
C ARG A 27 1.55 7.38 -1.11
N GLU A 28 0.96 7.48 0.07
CA GLU A 28 0.81 8.76 0.78
C GLU A 28 1.15 8.52 2.25
N GLY A 29 2.41 8.75 2.62
CA GLY A 29 2.87 8.46 3.97
C GLY A 29 2.77 6.97 4.26
N LYS A 30 1.96 6.61 5.24
CA LYS A 30 1.73 5.21 5.63
C LYS A 30 0.44 4.66 5.04
N GLU A 31 -0.12 5.34 4.05
CA GLU A 31 -1.34 4.93 3.40
C GLU A 31 -1.09 4.67 1.92
N ILE A 32 -1.96 3.86 1.34
CA ILE A 32 -1.91 3.56 -0.09
C ILE A 32 -3.27 3.89 -0.67
N LEU A 33 -3.30 4.74 -1.68
CA LEU A 33 -4.51 5.00 -2.44
C LEU A 33 -4.51 4.06 -3.64
N ILE A 34 -5.55 3.24 -3.75
CA ILE A 34 -5.70 2.30 -4.85
C ILE A 34 -6.84 2.78 -5.74
N SER A 35 -6.54 3.04 -7.00
CA SER A 35 -7.49 3.52 -7.99
C SER A 35 -7.74 2.44 -9.03
N PHE A 36 -8.98 2.02 -9.17
CA PHE A 36 -9.37 1.06 -10.19
C PHE A 36 -9.92 1.76 -11.43
N LYS A 37 -9.83 1.08 -12.58
CA LYS A 37 -10.28 1.66 -13.85
C LYS A 37 -11.77 1.92 -13.91
N ASN A 38 -12.56 1.22 -13.11
CA ASN A 38 -14.00 1.42 -13.05
C ASN A 38 -14.39 2.66 -12.23
N GLY A 39 -13.42 3.39 -11.68
CA GLY A 39 -13.66 4.60 -10.92
C GLY A 39 -13.66 4.40 -9.42
N GLN A 40 -13.61 3.17 -8.95
CA GLN A 40 -13.55 2.92 -7.50
C GLN A 40 -12.16 3.23 -6.96
N LYS A 41 -12.14 3.79 -5.75
CA LYS A 41 -10.89 4.12 -5.07
C LYS A 41 -10.97 3.63 -3.63
N PHE A 42 -9.86 3.12 -3.13
CA PHE A 42 -9.77 2.61 -1.78
C PHE A 42 -8.52 3.14 -1.11
N PHE A 43 -8.60 3.35 0.20
CA PHE A 43 -7.42 3.66 1.01
C PHE A 43 -7.08 2.44 1.85
N VAL A 44 -5.80 2.12 1.90
CA VAL A 44 -5.28 1.07 2.77
C VAL A 44 -4.29 1.71 3.71
N SER A 45 -4.52 1.60 5.01
CA SER A 45 -3.60 2.11 6.03
C SER A 45 -2.74 0.96 6.55
N VAL A 46 -1.44 1.21 6.68
CA VAL A 46 -0.51 0.22 7.19
C VAL A 46 0.01 0.69 8.55
N ARG A 47 -0.18 -0.12 9.57
CA ARG A 47 0.29 0.18 10.91
C ARG A 47 0.92 -1.06 11.53
N GLU A 48 1.99 -0.84 12.29
CA GLU A 48 2.57 -1.91 13.06
C GLU A 48 1.71 -2.17 14.28
N ASP A 49 1.38 -3.43 14.53
CA ASP A 49 0.60 -3.79 15.72
C ASP A 49 1.56 -3.84 16.90
N GLN A 50 1.28 -3.01 17.89
CA GLN A 50 2.09 -2.95 19.11
C GLN A 50 1.23 -3.36 20.29
N GLU A 51 1.61 -4.45 20.90
CA GLU A 51 0.91 -4.95 22.09
C GLU A 51 1.41 -4.28 23.36
#